data_0da70cd92164d92b430fdb15371b8a2d
#
_entry.id   0da70cd92164d92b430fdb15371b8a2d
#
_cell.length_a   1.000
_cell.length_b   1.000
_cell.length_c   1.000
_cell.angle_alpha   90.00
_cell.angle_beta   90.00
_cell.angle_gamma   90.00
#
_symmetry.space_group_name_H-M   'P 1'
#
loop_
_entity.id
_entity.type
_entity.pdbx_description
1 polymer ?
#
loop_
_entity_poly.entity_id
_entity_poly.type
_entity_poly.pdbx_seq_one_letter_code
_entity_poly.pdbx_strand_id
1 'polypeptide(L)'
;MGLETWTDFLLNWLGVGGLIAYAVYIHGNRQRGGLEMMMLILLYTLAVLYISRSFYWLTDDFLLQVLSFIPATLIPLPITLFVEALMRRHVPLALKIFVVAGTLVCFVMNLVPDVNRRTLWIISIVVTLGTLAWLGLIALFRNRARHAPMENRLINGCAAALAFAFLLTATDVGLGPAWLHFRLGGIGALIFVYVCVRLTDPGESAAALFRELSAIAAIALGGLGAFALLVPGAEADLYVAIFVVLLASVLLYAIFGRLRAKRQPTFFRWLLDASTGSVDGFIDALHGLPLANDHRILRGADVDAYGPEIMAATFDDANAVWGIGRLRAELTNESRRDGAERLIGMLEQNHMTHVALLSTRPHAFLLLTLPQLAGGHNPMLEIELIQKFARLLSAGPS
;
A
#
# COMPACT_ATOMS: atom_id res chain seq x y z
N MET A 1 -30.20 -15.30 -17.42
CA MET A 1 -29.29 -14.64 -16.44
C MET A 1 -30.03 -13.45 -15.85
N GLY A 2 -30.11 -13.40 -14.53
CA GLY A 2 -30.80 -12.32 -13.81
C GLY A 2 -29.94 -11.03 -13.72
N LEU A 3 -30.59 -9.92 -13.33
CA LEU A 3 -29.93 -8.64 -13.08
C LEU A 3 -28.78 -8.78 -12.07
N GLU A 4 -28.97 -9.57 -11.02
CA GLU A 4 -27.97 -9.82 -9.98
C GLU A 4 -26.66 -10.38 -10.54
N THR A 5 -26.73 -11.42 -11.40
CA THR A 5 -25.53 -12.05 -11.98
C THR A 5 -24.70 -11.07 -12.82
N TRP A 6 -25.38 -10.22 -13.61
CA TRP A 6 -24.68 -9.21 -14.41
C TRP A 6 -24.08 -8.11 -13.55
N THR A 7 -24.78 -7.69 -12.50
CA THR A 7 -24.28 -6.70 -11.55
C THR A 7 -23.04 -7.23 -10.84
N ASP A 8 -23.10 -8.46 -10.30
CA ASP A 8 -21.97 -9.12 -9.63
C ASP A 8 -20.76 -9.28 -10.57
N PHE A 9 -21.00 -9.65 -11.83
CA PHE A 9 -19.97 -9.75 -12.84
C PHE A 9 -19.28 -8.38 -13.07
N LEU A 10 -20.07 -7.33 -13.28
CA LEU A 10 -19.54 -5.97 -13.49
C LEU A 10 -18.75 -5.46 -12.28
N LEU A 11 -19.28 -5.65 -11.07
CA LEU A 11 -18.58 -5.24 -9.83
C LEU A 11 -17.23 -5.92 -9.68
N ASN A 12 -17.15 -7.21 -9.98
CA ASN A 12 -15.89 -7.94 -9.92
C ASN A 12 -14.90 -7.42 -10.96
N TRP A 13 -15.33 -7.17 -12.20
CA TRP A 13 -14.45 -6.66 -13.24
C TRP A 13 -13.98 -5.24 -12.98
N LEU A 14 -14.81 -4.37 -12.39
CA LEU A 14 -14.38 -3.07 -11.90
C LEU A 14 -13.33 -3.21 -10.78
N GLY A 15 -13.55 -4.16 -9.86
CA GLY A 15 -12.57 -4.52 -8.83
C GLY A 15 -11.24 -4.99 -9.41
N VAL A 16 -11.27 -5.91 -10.37
CA VAL A 16 -10.08 -6.37 -11.11
C VAL A 16 -9.36 -5.20 -11.80
N GLY A 17 -10.11 -4.29 -12.41
CA GLY A 17 -9.57 -3.07 -13.03
C GLY A 17 -8.75 -2.23 -12.05
N GLY A 18 -9.26 -2.01 -10.85
CA GLY A 18 -8.55 -1.30 -9.78
C GLY A 18 -7.31 -2.02 -9.29
N LEU A 19 -7.41 -3.34 -9.05
CA LEU A 19 -6.29 -4.18 -8.62
C LEU A 19 -5.15 -4.18 -9.66
N ILE A 20 -5.48 -4.38 -10.93
CA ILE A 20 -4.50 -4.38 -12.02
C ILE A 20 -3.90 -2.98 -12.23
N ALA A 21 -4.71 -1.92 -12.19
CA ALA A 21 -4.21 -0.54 -12.31
C ALA A 21 -3.15 -0.24 -11.26
N TYR A 22 -3.41 -0.63 -10.01
CA TYR A 22 -2.46 -0.43 -8.92
C TYR A 22 -1.24 -1.35 -9.04
N ALA A 23 -1.42 -2.61 -9.45
CA ALA A 23 -0.33 -3.54 -9.70
C ALA A 23 0.62 -3.02 -10.82
N VAL A 24 0.06 -2.51 -11.92
CA VAL A 24 0.84 -1.90 -13.02
C VAL A 24 1.57 -0.65 -12.55
N TYR A 25 0.95 0.16 -11.69
CA TYR A 25 1.59 1.33 -11.10
C TYR A 25 2.80 0.93 -10.25
N ILE A 26 2.66 -0.05 -9.34
CA ILE A 26 3.77 -0.59 -8.54
C ILE A 26 4.83 -1.24 -9.45
N HIS A 27 4.40 -1.97 -10.51
CA HIS A 27 5.31 -2.65 -11.42
C HIS A 27 6.21 -1.69 -12.20
N GLY A 28 5.75 -0.48 -12.48
CA GLY A 28 6.52 0.58 -13.13
C GLY A 28 7.70 1.11 -12.30
N ASN A 29 7.76 0.79 -11.00
CA ASN A 29 8.88 1.17 -10.15
C ASN A 29 10.09 0.23 -10.38
N ARG A 30 11.24 0.79 -10.75
CA ARG A 30 12.47 0.01 -11.05
C ARG A 30 13.14 -0.58 -9.82
N GLN A 31 13.00 0.05 -8.65
CA GLN A 31 13.61 -0.40 -7.38
C GLN A 31 12.50 -0.91 -6.45
N ARG A 32 12.13 -2.18 -6.62
CA ARG A 32 11.08 -2.79 -5.80
C ARG A 32 11.64 -3.21 -4.45
N GLY A 33 11.01 -2.71 -3.37
CA GLY A 33 11.22 -3.19 -2.02
C GLY A 33 10.46 -4.50 -1.73
N GLY A 34 10.80 -5.16 -0.62
CA GLY A 34 10.10 -6.39 -0.21
C GLY A 34 8.60 -6.18 0.01
N LEU A 35 8.19 -5.01 0.53
CA LEU A 35 6.78 -4.68 0.75
C LEU A 35 5.99 -4.56 -0.57
N GLU A 36 6.57 -3.91 -1.59
CA GLU A 36 5.94 -3.77 -2.91
C GLU A 36 5.75 -5.14 -3.57
N MET A 37 6.73 -6.04 -3.44
CA MET A 37 6.62 -7.40 -3.96
C MET A 37 5.48 -8.18 -3.28
N MET A 38 5.36 -8.09 -1.94
CA MET A 38 4.28 -8.75 -1.20
C MET A 38 2.92 -8.16 -1.53
N MET A 39 2.84 -6.83 -1.74
CA MET A 39 1.63 -6.18 -2.23
C MET A 39 1.24 -6.68 -3.62
N LEU A 40 2.19 -6.80 -4.56
CA LEU A 40 1.92 -7.33 -5.90
C LEU A 40 1.37 -8.76 -5.84
N ILE A 41 1.94 -9.63 -5.01
CA ILE A 41 1.45 -11.00 -4.82
C ILE A 41 0.00 -10.97 -4.33
N LEU A 42 -0.32 -10.14 -3.35
CA LEU A 42 -1.69 -9.97 -2.85
C LEU A 42 -2.64 -9.48 -3.94
N LEU A 43 -2.27 -8.42 -4.68
CA LEU A 43 -3.10 -7.85 -5.74
C LEU A 43 -3.38 -8.86 -6.87
N TYR A 44 -2.36 -9.60 -7.31
CA TYR A 44 -2.55 -10.64 -8.33
C TYR A 44 -3.39 -11.82 -7.82
N THR A 45 -3.21 -12.25 -6.57
CA THR A 45 -4.04 -13.31 -5.99
C THR A 45 -5.51 -12.90 -5.95
N LEU A 46 -5.81 -11.65 -5.53
CA LEU A 46 -7.16 -11.11 -5.54
C LEU A 46 -7.72 -10.95 -6.95
N ALA A 47 -6.91 -10.48 -7.91
CA ALA A 47 -7.34 -10.35 -9.30
C ALA A 47 -7.72 -11.72 -9.90
N VAL A 48 -6.88 -12.75 -9.71
CA VAL A 48 -7.18 -14.12 -10.16
C VAL A 48 -8.45 -14.65 -9.49
N LEU A 49 -8.64 -14.38 -8.18
CA LEU A 49 -9.87 -14.77 -7.49
C LEU A 49 -11.11 -14.17 -8.16
N TYR A 50 -11.13 -12.86 -8.38
CA TYR A 50 -12.31 -12.19 -8.94
C TYR A 50 -12.54 -12.56 -10.40
N ILE A 51 -11.49 -12.77 -11.20
CA ILE A 51 -11.62 -13.25 -12.58
C ILE A 51 -12.23 -14.64 -12.60
N SER A 52 -11.64 -15.61 -11.89
CA SER A 52 -12.12 -17.00 -11.88
C SER A 52 -13.54 -17.12 -11.33
N ARG A 53 -13.86 -16.34 -10.28
CA ARG A 53 -15.19 -16.28 -9.68
C ARG A 53 -16.24 -15.69 -10.63
N SER A 54 -15.89 -14.66 -11.40
CA SER A 54 -16.78 -14.07 -12.41
C SER A 54 -17.18 -15.07 -13.48
N PHE A 55 -16.23 -15.84 -13.97
CA PHE A 55 -16.52 -16.90 -14.96
C PHE A 55 -17.33 -18.05 -14.36
N TYR A 56 -17.05 -18.46 -13.12
CA TYR A 56 -17.84 -19.46 -12.43
C TYR A 56 -19.31 -19.06 -12.31
N TRP A 57 -19.61 -17.82 -11.93
CA TRP A 57 -20.98 -17.34 -11.80
C TRP A 57 -21.74 -17.24 -13.12
N LEU A 58 -21.01 -17.10 -14.25
CA LEU A 58 -21.63 -17.06 -15.57
C LEU A 58 -21.97 -18.45 -16.09
N THR A 59 -21.14 -19.45 -15.82
CA THR A 59 -21.22 -20.77 -16.45
C THR A 59 -21.72 -21.86 -15.52
N ASP A 60 -21.63 -21.65 -14.19
CA ASP A 60 -21.88 -22.64 -13.14
C ASP A 60 -21.07 -23.95 -13.35
N ASP A 61 -19.91 -23.86 -13.99
CA ASP A 61 -19.03 -24.97 -14.31
C ASP A 61 -18.23 -25.42 -13.09
N PHE A 62 -18.21 -26.73 -12.83
CA PHE A 62 -17.49 -27.32 -11.69
C PHE A 62 -15.99 -27.02 -11.72
N LEU A 63 -15.35 -27.08 -12.90
CA LEU A 63 -13.91 -26.79 -13.02
C LEU A 63 -13.60 -25.32 -12.64
N LEU A 64 -14.43 -24.39 -13.11
CA LEU A 64 -14.31 -22.97 -12.77
C LEU A 64 -14.60 -22.71 -11.30
N GLN A 65 -15.51 -23.47 -10.69
CA GLN A 65 -15.71 -23.45 -9.24
C GLN A 65 -14.43 -23.83 -8.49
N VAL A 66 -13.81 -24.97 -8.85
CA VAL A 66 -12.54 -25.42 -8.25
C VAL A 66 -11.45 -24.36 -8.43
N LEU A 67 -11.31 -23.82 -9.65
CA LEU A 67 -10.34 -22.77 -9.95
C LEU A 67 -10.57 -21.49 -9.16
N SER A 68 -11.82 -21.14 -8.85
CA SER A 68 -12.14 -19.95 -8.01
C SER A 68 -11.80 -20.16 -6.53
N PHE A 69 -11.90 -21.39 -6.03
CA PHE A 69 -11.55 -21.72 -4.65
C PHE A 69 -10.04 -21.72 -4.39
N ILE A 70 -9.21 -22.02 -5.37
CA ILE A 70 -7.75 -22.04 -5.21
C ILE A 70 -7.23 -20.68 -4.72
N PRO A 71 -7.42 -19.55 -5.43
CA PRO A 71 -6.96 -18.27 -4.95
C PRO A 71 -7.66 -17.85 -3.63
N ALA A 72 -8.93 -18.21 -3.43
CA ALA A 72 -9.64 -17.91 -2.19
C ALA A 72 -8.98 -18.58 -0.97
N THR A 73 -8.57 -19.83 -1.09
CA THR A 73 -7.86 -20.56 -0.02
C THR A 73 -6.43 -20.05 0.20
N LEU A 74 -5.81 -19.48 -0.84
CA LEU A 74 -4.45 -18.93 -0.75
C LEU A 74 -4.38 -17.53 -0.11
N ILE A 75 -5.46 -16.75 -0.11
CA ILE A 75 -5.48 -15.35 0.40
C ILE A 75 -4.82 -15.15 1.77
N PRO A 76 -5.00 -16.02 2.79
CA PRO A 76 -4.37 -15.82 4.10
C PRO A 76 -2.83 -15.72 4.03
N LEU A 77 -2.19 -16.41 3.08
CA LEU A 77 -0.73 -16.38 2.91
C LEU A 77 -0.22 -15.00 2.45
N PRO A 78 -0.65 -14.44 1.29
CA PRO A 78 -0.16 -13.14 0.85
C PRO A 78 -0.56 -12.00 1.79
N ILE A 79 -1.71 -12.06 2.47
CA ILE A 79 -2.05 -11.07 3.49
C ILE A 79 -1.04 -11.12 4.65
N THR A 80 -0.70 -12.33 5.14
CA THR A 80 0.26 -12.50 6.23
C THR A 80 1.64 -11.96 5.83
N LEU A 81 2.12 -12.32 4.64
CA LEU A 81 3.39 -11.84 4.10
C LEU A 81 3.41 -10.33 3.91
N PHE A 82 2.31 -9.76 3.40
CA PHE A 82 2.16 -8.31 3.25
C PHE A 82 2.21 -7.58 4.59
N VAL A 83 1.48 -8.07 5.60
CA VAL A 83 1.47 -7.45 6.94
C VAL A 83 2.83 -7.62 7.62
N GLU A 84 3.51 -8.76 7.45
CA GLU A 84 4.87 -8.99 7.95
C GLU A 84 5.86 -7.97 7.35
N ALA A 85 5.82 -7.78 6.03
CA ALA A 85 6.64 -6.81 5.34
C ALA A 85 6.29 -5.36 5.75
N LEU A 86 4.99 -5.04 5.93
CA LEU A 86 4.50 -3.74 6.35
C LEU A 86 4.97 -3.37 7.76
N MET A 87 4.98 -4.35 8.69
CA MET A 87 5.42 -4.15 10.08
C MET A 87 6.94 -4.32 10.27
N ARG A 88 7.67 -4.71 9.24
CA ARG A 88 9.11 -5.04 9.29
C ARG A 88 9.47 -5.99 10.44
N ARG A 89 8.55 -6.82 10.81
CA ARG A 89 8.69 -7.77 11.92
C ARG A 89 8.02 -9.08 11.57
N HIS A 90 8.72 -10.18 11.88
CA HIS A 90 8.13 -11.50 11.72
C HIS A 90 6.92 -11.68 12.63
N VAL A 91 5.84 -12.18 12.07
CA VAL A 91 4.68 -12.60 12.86
C VAL A 91 5.03 -13.85 13.69
N PRO A 92 4.33 -14.10 14.80
CA PRO A 92 4.58 -15.27 15.65
C PRO A 92 4.52 -16.59 14.86
N LEU A 93 5.41 -17.51 15.18
CA LEU A 93 5.49 -18.81 14.51
C LEU A 93 4.16 -19.57 14.54
N ALA A 94 3.42 -19.47 15.66
CA ALA A 94 2.09 -20.08 15.80
C ALA A 94 1.11 -19.60 14.71
N LEU A 95 1.12 -18.30 14.39
CA LEU A 95 0.29 -17.76 13.31
C LEU A 95 0.75 -18.30 11.94
N LYS A 96 2.06 -18.36 11.69
CA LYS A 96 2.58 -18.94 10.43
C LYS A 96 2.13 -20.38 10.24
N ILE A 97 2.25 -21.19 11.29
CA ILE A 97 1.81 -22.59 11.26
C ILE A 97 0.29 -22.66 11.01
N PHE A 98 -0.51 -21.85 11.72
CA PHE A 98 -1.96 -21.79 11.52
C PHE A 98 -2.33 -21.44 10.07
N VAL A 99 -1.70 -20.41 9.50
CA VAL A 99 -1.97 -19.96 8.13
C VAL A 99 -1.55 -21.01 7.11
N VAL A 100 -0.33 -21.56 7.22
CA VAL A 100 0.19 -22.55 6.27
C VAL A 100 -0.61 -23.85 6.36
N ALA A 101 -0.85 -24.37 7.57
CA ALA A 101 -1.63 -25.59 7.75
C ALA A 101 -3.07 -25.42 7.31
N GLY A 102 -3.73 -24.32 7.70
CA GLY A 102 -5.11 -24.02 7.29
C GLY A 102 -5.24 -23.88 5.77
N THR A 103 -4.33 -23.15 5.13
CA THR A 103 -4.30 -23.02 3.67
C THR A 103 -4.08 -24.37 2.99
N LEU A 104 -3.14 -25.17 3.47
CA LEU A 104 -2.84 -26.50 2.91
C LEU A 104 -4.05 -27.45 3.04
N VAL A 105 -4.70 -27.46 4.19
CA VAL A 105 -5.92 -28.27 4.42
C VAL A 105 -7.01 -27.84 3.44
N CYS A 106 -7.30 -26.55 3.33
CA CYS A 106 -8.30 -26.04 2.39
C CYS A 106 -7.95 -26.36 0.95
N PHE A 107 -6.67 -26.22 0.57
CA PHE A 107 -6.21 -26.54 -0.77
C PHE A 107 -6.39 -28.02 -1.12
N VAL A 108 -5.95 -28.92 -0.24
CA VAL A 108 -6.11 -30.39 -0.44
C VAL A 108 -7.58 -30.75 -0.51
N MET A 109 -8.41 -30.25 0.42
CA MET A 109 -9.85 -30.49 0.40
C MET A 109 -10.53 -30.00 -0.89
N ASN A 110 -10.04 -28.91 -1.50
CA ASN A 110 -10.57 -28.40 -2.75
C ASN A 110 -10.34 -29.36 -3.93
N LEU A 111 -9.26 -30.13 -3.90
CA LEU A 111 -8.90 -31.09 -4.95
C LEU A 111 -9.63 -32.43 -4.84
N VAL A 112 -10.25 -32.71 -3.68
CA VAL A 112 -10.99 -33.95 -3.44
C VAL A 112 -12.43 -33.79 -3.96
N PRO A 113 -12.91 -34.58 -4.93
CA PRO A 113 -14.23 -34.39 -5.56
C PRO A 113 -15.41 -34.54 -4.59
N ASP A 114 -15.31 -35.47 -3.64
CA ASP A 114 -16.42 -35.85 -2.73
C ASP A 114 -16.53 -34.98 -1.48
N VAL A 115 -15.68 -33.96 -1.34
CA VAL A 115 -15.74 -33.05 -0.19
C VAL A 115 -16.96 -32.16 -0.28
N ASN A 116 -17.73 -32.10 0.81
CA ASN A 116 -18.85 -31.17 0.93
C ASN A 116 -18.34 -29.72 0.80
N ARG A 117 -18.74 -29.06 -0.29
CA ARG A 117 -18.33 -27.69 -0.62
C ARG A 117 -18.68 -26.67 0.47
N ARG A 118 -19.80 -26.90 1.17
CA ARG A 118 -20.18 -26.03 2.31
C ARG A 118 -19.18 -26.14 3.46
N THR A 119 -18.70 -27.36 3.75
CA THR A 119 -17.68 -27.59 4.79
C THR A 119 -16.36 -26.94 4.42
N LEU A 120 -15.85 -27.15 3.19
CA LEU A 120 -14.67 -26.50 2.66
C LEU A 120 -14.76 -24.97 2.81
N TRP A 121 -15.91 -24.44 2.48
CA TRP A 121 -16.18 -23.01 2.51
C TRP A 121 -16.15 -22.46 3.96
N ILE A 122 -16.78 -23.14 4.91
CA ILE A 122 -16.74 -22.75 6.33
C ILE A 122 -15.32 -22.76 6.86
N ILE A 123 -14.54 -23.81 6.57
CA ILE A 123 -13.15 -23.92 7.01
C ILE A 123 -12.32 -22.77 6.41
N SER A 124 -12.46 -22.48 5.12
CA SER A 124 -11.74 -21.37 4.46
C SER A 124 -12.05 -20.02 5.09
N ILE A 125 -13.33 -19.76 5.44
CA ILE A 125 -13.71 -18.54 6.16
C ILE A 125 -13.06 -18.50 7.56
N VAL A 126 -13.12 -19.59 8.30
CA VAL A 126 -12.53 -19.65 9.65
C VAL A 126 -11.02 -19.39 9.60
N VAL A 127 -10.31 -19.98 8.64
CA VAL A 127 -8.87 -19.75 8.45
C VAL A 127 -8.61 -18.28 8.08
N THR A 128 -9.38 -17.71 7.14
CA THR A 128 -9.19 -16.32 6.70
C THR A 128 -9.54 -15.33 7.82
N LEU A 129 -10.68 -15.50 8.49
CA LEU A 129 -11.10 -14.66 9.62
C LEU A 129 -10.14 -14.77 10.81
N GLY A 130 -9.74 -15.98 11.14
CA GLY A 130 -8.76 -16.23 12.21
C GLY A 130 -7.44 -15.54 11.91
N THR A 131 -6.97 -15.61 10.65
CA THR A 131 -5.76 -14.92 10.20
C THR A 131 -5.90 -13.40 10.33
N LEU A 132 -6.98 -12.84 9.80
CA LEU A 132 -7.24 -11.38 9.85
C LEU A 132 -7.40 -10.87 11.28
N ALA A 133 -8.13 -11.59 12.12
CA ALA A 133 -8.32 -11.24 13.53
C ALA A 133 -6.95 -11.24 14.27
N TRP A 134 -6.15 -12.28 14.06
CA TRP A 134 -4.83 -12.37 14.71
C TRP A 134 -3.88 -11.27 14.21
N LEU A 135 -3.81 -11.03 12.89
CA LEU A 135 -3.02 -9.93 12.32
C LEU A 135 -3.52 -8.56 12.80
N GLY A 136 -4.84 -8.38 12.92
CA GLY A 136 -5.45 -7.18 13.49
C GLY A 136 -5.04 -6.95 14.94
N LEU A 137 -5.04 -8.00 15.79
CA LEU A 137 -4.56 -7.92 17.17
C LEU A 137 -3.08 -7.53 17.22
N ILE A 138 -2.23 -8.15 16.39
CA ILE A 138 -0.80 -7.80 16.31
C ILE A 138 -0.63 -6.33 15.90
N ALA A 139 -1.42 -5.83 14.93
CA ALA A 139 -1.38 -4.44 14.49
C ALA A 139 -1.86 -3.47 15.58
N LEU A 140 -2.87 -3.85 16.37
CA LEU A 140 -3.41 -3.02 17.45
C LEU A 140 -2.45 -2.93 18.64
N PHE A 141 -1.86 -4.06 19.06
CA PHE A 141 -0.98 -4.15 20.23
C PHE A 141 0.50 -3.91 19.92
N ARG A 142 0.82 -3.45 18.69
CA ARG A 142 2.21 -3.12 18.35
C ARG A 142 2.73 -1.92 19.15
N ASN A 143 4.03 -1.89 19.39
CA ASN A 143 4.68 -0.71 19.96
C ASN A 143 4.77 0.41 18.90
N ARG A 144 3.88 1.39 19.00
CA ARG A 144 3.79 2.52 18.05
C ARG A 144 5.01 3.44 18.07
N ALA A 145 5.74 3.49 19.20
CA ALA A 145 6.93 4.33 19.33
C ALA A 145 8.13 3.84 18.48
N ARG A 146 8.10 2.57 18.02
CA ARG A 146 9.15 2.01 17.17
C ARG A 146 8.96 2.27 15.67
N HIS A 147 7.86 2.89 15.29
CA HIS A 147 7.51 3.17 13.90
C HIS A 147 7.38 4.67 13.67
N ALA A 148 7.84 5.14 12.52
CA ALA A 148 7.62 6.51 12.11
C ALA A 148 6.11 6.85 12.05
N PRO A 149 5.70 8.10 12.27
CA PRO A 149 4.30 8.50 12.21
C PRO A 149 3.60 8.08 10.92
N MET A 150 4.29 8.19 9.78
CA MET A 150 3.80 7.77 8.48
C MET A 150 3.60 6.25 8.38
N GLU A 151 4.55 5.45 8.91
CA GLU A 151 4.42 3.98 8.95
C GLU A 151 3.23 3.57 9.82
N ASN A 152 3.03 4.23 10.95
CA ASN A 152 1.88 3.99 11.81
C ASN A 152 0.55 4.28 11.11
N ARG A 153 0.48 5.36 10.31
CA ARG A 153 -0.71 5.67 9.48
C ARG A 153 -0.94 4.60 8.42
N LEU A 154 0.12 4.17 7.73
CA LEU A 154 0.03 3.15 6.69
C LEU A 154 -0.45 1.81 7.28
N ILE A 155 0.10 1.36 8.40
CA ILE A 155 -0.30 0.12 9.08
C ILE A 155 -1.77 0.21 9.51
N ASN A 156 -2.19 1.29 10.17
CA ASN A 156 -3.57 1.46 10.63
C ASN A 156 -4.55 1.53 9.46
N GLY A 157 -4.22 2.28 8.42
CA GLY A 157 -5.07 2.46 7.27
C GLY A 157 -5.20 1.19 6.44
N CYS A 158 -4.10 0.47 6.19
CA CYS A 158 -4.16 -0.83 5.51
C CYS A 158 -4.94 -1.87 6.33
N ALA A 159 -4.76 -1.93 7.66
CA ALA A 159 -5.52 -2.82 8.52
C ALA A 159 -7.02 -2.50 8.49
N ALA A 160 -7.39 -1.22 8.59
CA ALA A 160 -8.78 -0.79 8.49
C ALA A 160 -9.38 -1.09 7.11
N ALA A 161 -8.63 -0.82 6.02
CA ALA A 161 -9.07 -1.10 4.67
C ALA A 161 -9.26 -2.60 4.41
N LEU A 162 -8.37 -3.45 4.90
CA LEU A 162 -8.49 -4.91 4.81
C LEU A 162 -9.71 -5.40 5.59
N ALA A 163 -9.92 -4.92 6.82
CA ALA A 163 -11.08 -5.29 7.63
C ALA A 163 -12.39 -4.88 6.95
N PHE A 164 -12.46 -3.66 6.40
CA PHE A 164 -13.63 -3.17 5.70
C PHE A 164 -13.88 -3.91 4.37
N ALA A 165 -12.82 -4.14 3.59
CA ALA A 165 -12.90 -4.93 2.35
C ALA A 165 -13.39 -6.35 2.64
N PHE A 166 -12.93 -6.94 3.75
CA PHE A 166 -13.38 -8.26 4.16
C PHE A 166 -14.88 -8.30 4.52
N LEU A 167 -15.39 -7.28 5.24
CA LEU A 167 -16.83 -7.18 5.55
C LEU A 167 -17.67 -7.13 4.26
N LEU A 168 -17.20 -6.39 3.24
CA LEU A 168 -17.89 -6.36 1.95
C LEU A 168 -17.78 -7.70 1.21
N THR A 169 -16.62 -8.35 1.24
CA THR A 169 -16.43 -9.67 0.63
C THR A 169 -17.26 -10.76 1.34
N ALA A 170 -17.66 -10.57 2.59
CA ALA A 170 -18.56 -11.50 3.28
C ALA A 170 -19.94 -11.61 2.58
N THR A 171 -20.36 -10.58 1.83
CA THR A 171 -21.58 -10.64 1.02
C THR A 171 -21.46 -11.63 -0.14
N ASP A 172 -20.24 -11.84 -0.69
CA ASP A 172 -19.98 -12.80 -1.79
C ASP A 172 -20.32 -14.23 -1.39
N VAL A 173 -20.41 -14.45 -0.12
CA VAL A 173 -20.54 -15.75 0.52
C VAL A 173 -21.86 -15.89 1.27
N GLY A 174 -22.79 -14.99 1.02
CA GLY A 174 -24.14 -15.03 1.60
C GLY A 174 -24.20 -14.67 3.09
N LEU A 175 -23.14 -14.04 3.65
CA LEU A 175 -23.14 -13.52 5.02
C LEU A 175 -23.64 -12.07 5.11
N GLY A 176 -24.23 -11.56 4.03
CA GLY A 176 -24.84 -10.23 3.98
C GLY A 176 -26.23 -10.18 4.62
N PRO A 177 -26.77 -8.96 4.84
CA PRO A 177 -28.16 -8.77 5.24
C PRO A 177 -29.11 -9.38 4.20
N ALA A 178 -30.25 -9.94 4.63
CA ALA A 178 -31.19 -10.63 3.76
C ALA A 178 -31.77 -9.78 2.60
N TRP A 179 -31.74 -8.45 2.75
CA TRP A 179 -32.17 -7.49 1.71
C TRP A 179 -31.08 -7.18 0.67
N LEU A 180 -29.84 -7.60 0.90
CA LEU A 180 -28.70 -7.33 0.02
C LEU A 180 -28.39 -8.60 -0.78
N HIS A 181 -28.88 -8.66 -2.01
CA HIS A 181 -28.68 -9.81 -2.89
C HIS A 181 -27.38 -9.70 -3.74
N PHE A 182 -26.71 -8.54 -3.71
CA PHE A 182 -25.52 -8.26 -4.50
C PHE A 182 -24.22 -8.60 -3.74
N ARG A 183 -23.22 -9.02 -4.50
CA ARG A 183 -21.88 -9.37 -4.02
C ARG A 183 -20.95 -8.17 -4.12
N LEU A 184 -20.54 -7.62 -2.97
CA LEU A 184 -19.81 -6.37 -2.89
C LEU A 184 -18.28 -6.53 -2.80
N GLY A 185 -17.75 -7.73 -3.01
CA GLY A 185 -16.32 -7.99 -2.91
C GLY A 185 -15.47 -7.14 -3.84
N GLY A 186 -15.95 -6.91 -5.09
CA GLY A 186 -15.29 -6.00 -6.04
C GLY A 186 -15.17 -4.57 -5.53
N ILE A 187 -16.20 -4.03 -4.85
CA ILE A 187 -16.16 -2.73 -4.19
C ILE A 187 -15.15 -2.75 -3.04
N GLY A 188 -15.14 -3.84 -2.25
CA GLY A 188 -14.15 -4.03 -1.18
C GLY A 188 -12.71 -3.94 -1.70
N ALA A 189 -12.43 -4.60 -2.82
CA ALA A 189 -11.13 -4.51 -3.47
C ALA A 189 -10.79 -3.09 -3.93
N LEU A 190 -11.75 -2.37 -4.52
CA LEU A 190 -11.56 -0.97 -4.95
C LEU A 190 -11.28 -0.05 -3.76
N ILE A 191 -12.03 -0.18 -2.65
CA ILE A 191 -11.80 0.60 -1.44
C ILE A 191 -10.41 0.31 -0.86
N PHE A 192 -10.03 -0.97 -0.79
CA PHE A 192 -8.69 -1.34 -0.35
C PHE A 192 -7.59 -0.68 -1.20
N VAL A 193 -7.68 -0.78 -2.52
CA VAL A 193 -6.74 -0.15 -3.46
C VAL A 193 -6.75 1.37 -3.29
N TYR A 194 -7.92 1.99 -3.23
CA TYR A 194 -8.06 3.43 -3.06
C TYR A 194 -7.38 3.93 -1.79
N VAL A 195 -7.62 3.26 -0.66
CA VAL A 195 -6.98 3.58 0.62
C VAL A 195 -5.47 3.41 0.54
N CYS A 196 -4.97 2.30 -0.03
CA CYS A 196 -3.53 2.10 -0.21
C CYS A 196 -2.90 3.20 -1.07
N VAL A 197 -3.54 3.59 -2.19
CA VAL A 197 -3.07 4.69 -3.04
C VAL A 197 -3.04 6.02 -2.28
N ARG A 198 -4.03 6.29 -1.43
CA ARG A 198 -4.12 7.55 -0.65
C ARG A 198 -3.14 7.60 0.50
N LEU A 199 -2.94 6.51 1.22
CA LEU A 199 -2.02 6.47 2.35
C LEU A 199 -0.54 6.66 1.97
N THR A 200 -0.23 6.52 0.68
CA THR A 200 1.11 6.84 0.16
C THR A 200 1.29 8.34 -0.12
N ASP A 201 0.22 9.15 -0.04
CA ASP A 201 0.32 10.60 -0.20
C ASP A 201 0.82 11.25 1.10
N PRO A 202 1.83 12.12 1.02
CA PRO A 202 2.31 12.89 2.15
C PRO A 202 1.18 13.81 2.65
N GLY A 203 1.03 13.95 3.99
CA GLY A 203 0.03 14.84 4.61
C GLY A 203 -1.41 14.34 4.65
N GLU A 204 -1.68 13.16 4.10
CA GLU A 204 -3.03 12.61 4.12
C GLU A 204 -3.51 12.32 5.54
N SER A 205 -4.71 12.77 5.87
CA SER A 205 -5.36 12.48 7.15
C SER A 205 -6.52 11.50 6.96
N ALA A 206 -6.83 10.73 8.02
CA ALA A 206 -8.02 9.86 8.00
C ALA A 206 -9.31 10.65 7.74
N ALA A 207 -9.40 11.90 8.22
CA ALA A 207 -10.54 12.77 7.98
C ALA A 207 -10.66 13.18 6.50
N ALA A 208 -9.53 13.46 5.82
CA ALA A 208 -9.52 13.77 4.41
C ALA A 208 -9.93 12.56 3.57
N LEU A 209 -9.41 11.36 3.90
CA LEU A 209 -9.82 10.11 3.26
C LEU A 209 -11.32 9.85 3.42
N PHE A 210 -11.85 10.00 4.65
CA PHE A 210 -13.28 9.81 4.90
C PHE A 210 -14.12 10.81 4.11
N ARG A 211 -13.73 12.08 4.08
CA ARG A 211 -14.42 13.13 3.31
C ARG A 211 -14.46 12.81 1.82
N GLU A 212 -13.36 12.30 1.24
CA GLU A 212 -13.33 11.93 -0.17
C GLU A 212 -14.19 10.70 -0.46
N LEU A 213 -14.14 9.66 0.38
CA LEU A 213 -15.02 8.51 0.23
C LEU A 213 -16.49 8.91 0.35
N SER A 214 -16.83 9.85 1.26
CA SER A 214 -18.17 10.41 1.36
C SER A 214 -18.57 11.20 0.12
N ALA A 215 -17.65 11.97 -0.47
CA ALA A 215 -17.91 12.69 -1.73
C ALA A 215 -18.14 11.71 -2.91
N ILE A 216 -17.36 10.63 -2.99
CA ILE A 216 -17.55 9.57 -3.98
C ILE A 216 -18.94 8.93 -3.82
N ALA A 217 -19.34 8.60 -2.59
CA ALA A 217 -20.68 8.08 -2.31
C ALA A 217 -21.78 9.08 -2.66
N ALA A 218 -21.58 10.36 -2.37
CA ALA A 218 -22.54 11.42 -2.73
C ALA A 218 -22.69 11.58 -4.26
N ILE A 219 -21.61 11.47 -5.02
CA ILE A 219 -21.64 11.47 -6.49
C ILE A 219 -22.45 10.26 -7.01
N ALA A 220 -22.20 9.07 -6.45
CA ALA A 220 -22.95 7.86 -6.83
C ALA A 220 -24.45 7.99 -6.49
N LEU A 221 -24.79 8.57 -5.33
CA LEU A 221 -26.17 8.86 -4.93
C LEU A 221 -26.82 9.92 -5.84
N GLY A 222 -26.09 10.95 -6.24
CA GLY A 222 -26.55 11.94 -7.22
C GLY A 222 -26.88 11.31 -8.58
N GLY A 223 -26.01 10.42 -9.06
CA GLY A 223 -26.25 9.62 -10.27
C GLY A 223 -27.46 8.72 -10.14
N LEU A 224 -27.64 8.06 -9.00
CA LEU A 224 -28.85 7.27 -8.70
C LEU A 224 -30.11 8.15 -8.72
N GLY A 225 -30.06 9.35 -8.10
CA GLY A 225 -31.17 10.30 -8.12
C GLY A 225 -31.57 10.72 -9.53
N ALA A 226 -30.56 11.02 -10.39
CA ALA A 226 -30.81 11.33 -11.80
C ALA A 226 -31.46 10.13 -12.53
N PHE A 227 -30.99 8.91 -12.29
CA PHE A 227 -31.62 7.71 -12.87
C PHE A 227 -33.05 7.52 -12.40
N ALA A 228 -33.34 7.71 -11.10
CA ALA A 228 -34.69 7.59 -10.54
C ALA A 228 -35.68 8.61 -11.15
N LEU A 229 -35.20 9.79 -11.53
CA LEU A 229 -36.02 10.79 -12.26
C LEU A 229 -36.33 10.36 -13.70
N LEU A 230 -35.39 9.65 -14.35
CA LEU A 230 -35.54 9.20 -15.73
C LEU A 230 -36.37 7.91 -15.85
N VAL A 231 -36.30 7.04 -14.86
CA VAL A 231 -36.98 5.72 -14.83
C VAL A 231 -37.80 5.61 -13.53
N PRO A 232 -38.89 6.37 -13.38
CA PRO A 232 -39.69 6.29 -12.18
C PRO A 232 -40.41 4.95 -12.09
N GLY A 233 -40.43 4.36 -10.90
CA GLY A 233 -41.13 3.08 -10.63
C GLY A 233 -40.37 1.81 -11.00
N ALA A 234 -39.04 1.91 -11.20
CA ALA A 234 -38.19 0.75 -11.31
C ALA A 234 -38.17 -0.06 -10.00
N GLU A 235 -37.88 -1.36 -10.09
CA GLU A 235 -37.75 -2.23 -8.91
C GLU A 235 -36.59 -1.78 -8.02
N ALA A 236 -36.75 -1.98 -6.71
CA ALA A 236 -35.75 -1.59 -5.70
C ALA A 236 -34.36 -2.18 -6.01
N ASP A 237 -34.31 -3.44 -6.47
CA ASP A 237 -33.08 -4.14 -6.82
C ASP A 237 -32.34 -3.45 -7.98
N LEU A 238 -33.04 -2.90 -8.96
CA LEU A 238 -32.42 -2.13 -10.04
C LEU A 238 -31.78 -0.84 -9.53
N TYR A 239 -32.41 -0.12 -8.61
CA TYR A 239 -31.82 1.07 -7.99
C TYR A 239 -30.56 0.73 -7.20
N VAL A 240 -30.58 -0.37 -6.41
CA VAL A 240 -29.40 -0.83 -5.67
C VAL A 240 -28.29 -1.25 -6.62
N ALA A 241 -28.61 -2.01 -7.68
CA ALA A 241 -27.66 -2.43 -8.71
C ALA A 241 -26.95 -1.23 -9.35
N ILE A 242 -27.72 -0.21 -9.76
CA ILE A 242 -27.18 1.01 -10.37
C ILE A 242 -26.30 1.75 -9.36
N PHE A 243 -26.75 1.92 -8.12
CA PHE A 243 -25.98 2.59 -7.10
C PHE A 243 -24.61 1.93 -6.89
N VAL A 244 -24.57 0.60 -6.71
CA VAL A 244 -23.30 -0.10 -6.44
C VAL A 244 -22.36 -0.09 -7.66
N VAL A 245 -22.89 -0.15 -8.88
CA VAL A 245 -22.09 -0.03 -10.12
C VAL A 245 -21.56 1.40 -10.30
N LEU A 246 -22.37 2.41 -10.03
CA LEU A 246 -21.92 3.82 -10.06
C LEU A 246 -20.83 4.05 -9.02
N LEU A 247 -21.03 3.58 -7.79
CA LEU A 247 -20.05 3.71 -6.70
C LEU A 247 -18.71 3.07 -7.11
N ALA A 248 -18.74 1.84 -7.63
CA ALA A 248 -17.55 1.14 -8.09
C ALA A 248 -16.87 1.87 -9.25
N SER A 249 -17.64 2.42 -10.19
CA SER A 249 -17.12 3.16 -11.35
C SER A 249 -16.45 4.47 -10.95
N VAL A 250 -17.06 5.23 -10.02
CA VAL A 250 -16.50 6.49 -9.50
C VAL A 250 -15.22 6.20 -8.69
N LEU A 251 -15.22 5.14 -7.86
CA LEU A 251 -14.01 4.70 -7.14
C LEU A 251 -12.89 4.35 -8.11
N LEU A 252 -13.18 3.56 -9.13
CA LEU A 252 -12.19 3.19 -10.14
C LEU A 252 -11.64 4.42 -10.87
N TYR A 253 -12.51 5.34 -11.28
CA TYR A 253 -12.10 6.61 -11.88
C TYR A 253 -11.20 7.43 -10.95
N ALA A 254 -11.56 7.51 -9.67
CA ALA A 254 -10.75 8.20 -8.65
C ALA A 254 -9.36 7.56 -8.49
N ILE A 255 -9.27 6.20 -8.50
CA ILE A 255 -8.00 5.47 -8.47
C ILE A 255 -7.14 5.87 -9.69
N PHE A 256 -7.67 5.78 -10.91
CA PHE A 256 -6.93 6.16 -12.12
C PHE A 256 -6.48 7.60 -12.11
N GLY A 257 -7.34 8.53 -11.69
CA GLY A 257 -7.01 9.95 -11.57
C GLY A 257 -5.84 10.18 -10.61
N ARG A 258 -5.84 9.51 -9.45
CA ARG A 258 -4.76 9.60 -8.47
C ARG A 258 -3.45 8.98 -8.96
N LEU A 259 -3.52 7.78 -9.55
CA LEU A 259 -2.34 7.11 -10.10
C LEU A 259 -1.70 7.94 -11.23
N ARG A 260 -2.53 8.59 -12.05
CA ARG A 260 -2.05 9.49 -13.11
C ARG A 260 -1.41 10.76 -12.53
N ALA A 261 -2.03 11.37 -11.52
CA ALA A 261 -1.49 12.55 -10.86
C ALA A 261 -0.12 12.29 -10.22
N LYS A 262 0.07 11.11 -9.61
CA LYS A 262 1.35 10.68 -9.02
C LYS A 262 2.47 10.51 -10.06
N ARG A 263 2.18 10.36 -11.33
CA ARG A 263 3.18 10.29 -12.40
C ARG A 263 3.68 11.66 -12.85
N GLN A 264 3.08 12.75 -12.38
CA GLN A 264 3.51 14.09 -12.79
C GLN A 264 4.75 14.55 -12.00
N PRO A 265 5.77 15.12 -12.66
CA PRO A 265 7.04 15.49 -12.04
C PRO A 265 6.91 16.81 -11.25
N THR A 266 6.17 16.82 -10.14
CA THR A 266 6.09 17.98 -9.22
C THR A 266 7.44 18.30 -8.60
N PHE A 267 8.27 17.27 -8.37
CA PHE A 267 9.62 17.40 -7.85
C PHE A 267 10.55 18.28 -8.72
N PHE A 268 10.55 18.09 -10.04
CA PHE A 268 11.40 18.89 -10.91
C PHE A 268 11.04 20.36 -10.92
N ARG A 269 9.75 20.71 -10.85
CA ARG A 269 9.32 22.10 -10.70
C ARG A 269 9.82 22.68 -9.39
N TRP A 270 9.61 21.98 -8.28
CA TRP A 270 10.10 22.40 -6.99
C TRP A 270 11.63 22.58 -7.00
N LEU A 271 12.39 21.64 -7.59
CA LEU A 271 13.85 21.73 -7.69
C LEU A 271 14.30 22.96 -8.50
N LEU A 272 13.59 23.29 -9.57
CA LEU A 272 13.86 24.49 -10.36
C LEU A 272 13.57 25.78 -9.59
N ASP A 273 12.48 25.79 -8.83
CA ASP A 273 12.06 26.93 -8.02
C ASP A 273 12.97 27.10 -6.77
N ALA A 274 13.51 25.98 -6.24
CA ALA A 274 14.42 25.95 -5.10
C ALA A 274 15.87 26.29 -5.45
N SER A 275 16.21 26.54 -6.73
CA SER A 275 17.55 26.87 -7.17
C SER A 275 17.98 28.24 -6.62
N THR A 276 18.64 28.22 -5.48
CA THR A 276 19.23 29.40 -4.85
C THR A 276 20.75 29.37 -5.12
N GLY A 277 21.38 30.55 -5.21
CA GLY A 277 22.80 30.65 -5.46
C GLY A 277 23.73 30.22 -4.31
N SER A 278 23.19 29.65 -3.21
CA SER A 278 23.93 29.21 -2.03
C SER A 278 23.47 27.89 -1.50
N VAL A 279 24.36 27.12 -0.86
CA VAL A 279 24.06 25.84 -0.20
C VAL A 279 23.07 26.02 0.94
N ASP A 280 23.25 27.04 1.77
CA ASP A 280 22.37 27.31 2.91
C ASP A 280 20.94 27.63 2.45
N GLY A 281 20.81 28.50 1.42
CA GLY A 281 19.51 28.80 0.84
C GLY A 281 18.83 27.57 0.22
N PHE A 282 19.59 26.67 -0.40
CA PHE A 282 19.08 25.41 -0.90
C PHE A 282 18.64 24.47 0.22
N ILE A 283 19.45 24.35 1.28
CA ILE A 283 19.09 23.57 2.48
C ILE A 283 17.83 24.10 3.14
N ASP A 284 17.68 25.43 3.23
CA ASP A 284 16.45 26.04 3.77
C ASP A 284 15.23 25.79 2.88
N ALA A 285 15.41 25.80 1.55
CA ALA A 285 14.34 25.44 0.61
C ALA A 285 13.88 23.96 0.74
N LEU A 286 14.77 23.06 1.23
CA LEU A 286 14.42 21.66 1.48
C LEU A 286 13.31 21.50 2.54
N HIS A 287 13.07 22.50 3.41
CA HIS A 287 11.91 22.47 4.32
C HIS A 287 10.55 22.44 3.59
N GLY A 288 10.51 22.95 2.34
CA GLY A 288 9.34 22.84 1.45
C GLY A 288 9.31 21.60 0.57
N LEU A 289 10.15 20.60 0.82
CA LEU A 289 10.29 19.41 -0.03
C LEU A 289 8.97 18.64 -0.16
N PRO A 290 8.43 18.46 -1.38
CA PRO A 290 7.16 17.77 -1.59
C PRO A 290 7.23 16.24 -1.41
N LEU A 291 8.45 15.67 -1.28
CA LEU A 291 8.69 14.23 -1.23
C LEU A 291 8.41 13.58 0.12
N ALA A 292 8.57 14.31 1.21
CA ALA A 292 8.50 13.74 2.55
C ALA A 292 7.90 14.73 3.54
N ASN A 293 6.80 14.35 4.17
CA ASN A 293 6.25 15.11 5.30
C ASN A 293 7.09 14.97 6.58
N ASP A 294 7.86 13.88 6.69
CA ASP A 294 8.79 13.63 7.78
C ASP A 294 10.22 13.67 7.22
N HIS A 295 10.81 14.85 7.18
CA HIS A 295 12.22 15.01 6.94
C HIS A 295 12.83 15.90 8.03
N ARG A 296 14.09 15.66 8.33
CA ARG A 296 14.87 16.44 9.27
C ARG A 296 16.25 16.69 8.69
N ILE A 297 16.68 17.93 8.74
CA ILE A 297 18.03 18.30 8.35
C ILE A 297 18.84 18.47 9.63
N LEU A 298 19.89 17.64 9.76
CA LEU A 298 20.84 17.74 10.85
C LEU A 298 22.08 18.48 10.36
N ARG A 299 22.51 19.52 11.11
CA ARG A 299 23.71 20.31 10.82
C ARG A 299 24.35 20.84 12.09
N GLY A 300 25.65 21.12 12.04
CA GLY A 300 26.39 21.70 13.16
C GLY A 300 26.34 20.81 14.41
N ALA A 301 26.03 21.39 15.57
CA ALA A 301 26.06 20.69 16.86
C ALA A 301 25.16 19.42 16.92
N ASP A 302 24.08 19.39 16.15
CA ASP A 302 23.19 18.23 16.08
C ASP A 302 23.87 17.01 15.45
N VAL A 303 24.91 17.22 14.63
CA VAL A 303 25.66 16.16 13.93
C VAL A 303 26.95 15.80 14.67
N ASP A 304 27.54 16.74 15.39
CA ASP A 304 28.85 16.57 16.04
C ASP A 304 28.83 15.40 17.05
N ALA A 305 27.70 15.18 17.73
CA ALA A 305 27.52 14.08 18.66
C ALA A 305 27.65 12.69 18.03
N TYR A 306 27.46 12.56 16.71
CA TYR A 306 27.48 11.28 15.98
C TYR A 306 28.82 11.00 15.28
N GLY A 307 29.80 11.92 15.29
CA GLY A 307 31.06 11.79 14.58
C GLY A 307 30.90 11.89 13.05
N PRO A 308 30.61 13.10 12.55
CA PRO A 308 30.19 13.33 11.17
C PRO A 308 31.20 12.87 10.10
N GLU A 309 32.49 12.91 10.38
CA GLU A 309 33.55 12.49 9.45
C GLU A 309 33.47 10.98 9.17
N ILE A 310 33.24 10.16 10.19
CA ILE A 310 33.13 8.70 10.07
C ILE A 310 31.85 8.34 9.29
N MET A 311 30.76 9.05 9.58
CA MET A 311 29.51 8.86 8.86
C MET A 311 29.64 9.28 7.40
N ALA A 312 30.25 10.44 7.12
CA ALA A 312 30.45 10.95 5.76
C ALA A 312 31.33 10.02 4.91
N ALA A 313 32.31 9.35 5.52
CA ALA A 313 33.18 8.38 4.83
C ALA A 313 32.41 7.13 4.33
N THR A 314 31.19 6.87 4.87
CA THR A 314 30.34 5.77 4.42
C THR A 314 29.68 6.06 3.07
N PHE A 315 29.59 7.35 2.69
CA PHE A 315 28.98 7.78 1.44
C PHE A 315 30.03 7.83 0.32
N ASP A 316 29.67 7.31 -0.84
CA ASP A 316 30.43 7.39 -2.08
C ASP A 316 29.51 7.83 -3.24
N ASP A 317 30.06 7.94 -4.45
CA ASP A 317 29.28 8.35 -5.62
C ASP A 317 28.25 7.30 -6.06
N ALA A 318 28.48 6.03 -5.73
CA ALA A 318 27.57 4.92 -6.02
C ALA A 318 26.48 4.79 -4.95
N ASN A 319 26.74 5.26 -3.73
CA ASN A 319 25.86 5.14 -2.57
C ASN A 319 25.59 6.52 -1.96
N ALA A 320 24.84 7.31 -2.71
CA ALA A 320 24.46 8.68 -2.36
C ALA A 320 23.41 8.73 -1.22
N VAL A 321 22.58 7.69 -1.12
CA VAL A 321 21.49 7.58 -0.14
C VAL A 321 21.53 6.21 0.52
N TRP A 322 21.45 6.20 1.83
CA TRP A 322 21.42 4.98 2.63
C TRP A 322 20.07 4.77 3.30
N GLY A 323 19.49 3.60 3.08
CA GLY A 323 18.34 3.12 3.85
C GLY A 323 18.79 2.20 4.98
N ILE A 324 18.03 2.16 6.08
CA ILE A 324 18.36 1.38 7.29
C ILE A 324 18.58 -0.13 6.99
N GLY A 325 17.85 -0.69 6.02
CA GLY A 325 18.03 -2.09 5.60
C GLY A 325 19.36 -2.33 4.91
N ARG A 326 19.83 -1.40 4.06
CA ARG A 326 21.13 -1.49 3.38
C ARG A 326 22.27 -1.24 4.35
N LEU A 327 22.12 -0.29 5.28
CA LEU A 327 23.11 -0.05 6.34
C LEU A 327 23.32 -1.27 7.22
N ARG A 328 22.26 -2.00 7.55
CA ARG A 328 22.37 -3.25 8.31
C ARG A 328 23.15 -4.34 7.56
N ALA A 329 23.07 -4.39 6.25
CA ALA A 329 23.85 -5.30 5.43
C ALA A 329 25.33 -4.90 5.42
N GLU A 330 25.66 -3.60 5.50
CA GLU A 330 27.03 -3.11 5.57
C GLU A 330 27.73 -3.36 6.91
N LEU A 331 27.01 -3.76 7.96
CA LEU A 331 27.61 -4.14 9.27
C LEU A 331 28.58 -5.33 9.16
N THR A 332 28.48 -6.12 8.10
CA THR A 332 29.42 -7.20 7.80
C THR A 332 30.70 -6.74 7.12
N ASN A 333 30.73 -5.49 6.63
CA ASN A 333 31.88 -4.90 5.95
C ASN A 333 32.75 -4.12 6.95
N GLU A 334 33.90 -4.65 7.31
CA GLU A 334 34.80 -4.07 8.33
C GLU A 334 35.15 -2.58 8.03
N SER A 335 35.33 -2.21 6.76
CA SER A 335 35.73 -0.85 6.40
C SER A 335 34.64 0.21 6.58
N ARG A 336 33.37 -0.18 6.62
CA ARG A 336 32.20 0.73 6.74
C ARG A 336 31.37 0.52 8.00
N ARG A 337 31.75 -0.46 8.82
CA ARG A 337 30.96 -0.87 9.98
C ARG A 337 30.67 0.26 10.93
N ASP A 338 31.71 1.00 11.37
CA ASP A 338 31.56 2.06 12.35
C ASP A 338 30.65 3.20 11.84
N GLY A 339 30.81 3.56 10.57
CA GLY A 339 29.96 4.56 9.95
C GLY A 339 28.50 4.09 9.81
N ALA A 340 28.30 2.83 9.42
CA ALA A 340 26.98 2.22 9.31
C ALA A 340 26.29 2.12 10.68
N GLU A 341 26.98 1.72 11.75
CA GLU A 341 26.43 1.68 13.10
C GLU A 341 25.97 3.06 13.58
N ARG A 342 26.77 4.11 13.36
CA ARG A 342 26.43 5.48 13.73
C ARG A 342 25.24 6.01 12.92
N LEU A 343 25.20 5.76 11.61
CA LEU A 343 24.08 6.13 10.75
C LEU A 343 22.78 5.42 11.16
N ILE A 344 22.84 4.14 11.53
CA ILE A 344 21.69 3.40 12.04
C ILE A 344 21.21 4.02 13.36
N GLY A 345 22.11 4.28 14.30
CA GLY A 345 21.77 4.92 15.58
C GLY A 345 21.11 6.30 15.40
N MET A 346 21.65 7.12 14.50
CA MET A 346 21.08 8.41 14.13
C MET A 346 19.68 8.27 13.52
N LEU A 347 19.47 7.34 12.61
CA LEU A 347 18.17 7.07 12.00
C LEU A 347 17.14 6.57 13.03
N GLU A 348 17.52 5.64 13.90
CA GLU A 348 16.66 5.09 14.93
C GLU A 348 16.25 6.14 15.98
N GLN A 349 17.18 6.98 16.43
CA GLN A 349 16.89 8.08 17.36
C GLN A 349 15.92 9.11 16.77
N ASN A 350 16.03 9.39 15.47
CA ASN A 350 15.17 10.36 14.80
C ASN A 350 13.91 9.73 14.19
N HIS A 351 13.69 8.42 14.35
CA HIS A 351 12.57 7.66 13.75
C HIS A 351 12.50 7.79 12.22
N MET A 352 13.65 7.88 11.56
CA MET A 352 13.78 8.02 10.11
C MET A 352 14.24 6.72 9.47
N THR A 353 14.05 6.59 8.17
CA THR A 353 14.34 5.35 7.43
C THR A 353 15.48 5.48 6.45
N HIS A 354 15.77 6.69 6.00
CA HIS A 354 16.79 6.99 5.00
C HIS A 354 17.61 8.21 5.39
N VAL A 355 18.85 8.22 4.94
CA VAL A 355 19.79 9.34 5.12
C VAL A 355 20.53 9.63 3.83
N ALA A 356 20.70 10.92 3.53
CA ALA A 356 21.54 11.42 2.45
C ALA A 356 22.52 12.46 2.99
N LEU A 357 23.75 12.46 2.48
CA LEU A 357 24.76 13.45 2.83
C LEU A 357 24.59 14.66 1.89
N LEU A 358 24.19 15.81 2.41
CA LEU A 358 24.01 17.05 1.65
C LEU A 358 25.32 17.81 1.46
N SER A 359 26.12 17.95 2.54
CA SER A 359 27.37 18.68 2.52
C SER A 359 28.40 18.03 3.44
N THR A 360 29.69 18.13 3.07
CA THR A 360 30.82 17.67 3.87
C THR A 360 31.49 18.81 4.65
N ARG A 361 31.23 20.08 4.30
CA ARG A 361 31.79 21.27 4.97
C ARG A 361 30.81 22.45 4.87
N PRO A 362 30.10 22.85 5.92
CA PRO A 362 29.88 22.04 7.16
C PRO A 362 29.10 20.76 6.88
N HIS A 363 29.28 19.74 7.74
CA HIS A 363 28.56 18.50 7.58
C HIS A 363 27.04 18.72 7.74
N ALA A 364 26.28 18.28 6.73
CA ALA A 364 24.81 18.34 6.75
C ALA A 364 24.23 17.04 6.21
N PHE A 365 23.29 16.46 6.95
CA PHE A 365 22.59 15.22 6.59
C PHE A 365 21.10 15.47 6.47
N LEU A 366 20.49 14.95 5.42
CA LEU A 366 19.05 14.90 5.23
C LEU A 366 18.56 13.54 5.69
N LEU A 367 17.78 13.53 6.75
CA LEU A 367 17.04 12.36 7.24
C LEU A 367 15.62 12.42 6.72
N LEU A 368 15.08 11.29 6.28
CA LEU A 368 13.73 11.25 5.75
C LEU A 368 13.09 9.86 5.89
N THR A 369 11.78 9.85 5.92
CA THR A 369 10.99 8.61 5.85
C THR A 369 10.38 8.50 4.47
N LEU A 370 10.83 7.52 3.68
CA LEU A 370 10.26 7.25 2.36
C LEU A 370 9.06 6.32 2.48
N PRO A 371 7.96 6.63 1.79
CA PRO A 371 6.82 5.73 1.71
C PRO A 371 7.22 4.47 0.92
N GLN A 372 7.07 3.30 1.53
CA GLN A 372 7.47 2.03 0.92
C GLN A 372 6.54 1.56 -0.23
N LEU A 373 5.36 2.15 -0.36
CA LEU A 373 4.38 1.85 -1.41
C LEU A 373 4.28 2.96 -2.48
N ALA A 374 5.24 3.88 -2.53
CA ALA A 374 5.27 4.93 -3.54
C ALA A 374 5.67 4.36 -4.90
N GLY A 375 4.74 3.67 -5.55
CA GLY A 375 4.92 3.25 -6.94
C GLY A 375 4.95 4.45 -7.89
N GLY A 376 5.73 4.38 -8.95
CA GLY A 376 5.73 5.35 -10.05
C GLY A 376 6.65 6.57 -9.90
N HIS A 377 7.02 6.98 -8.71
CA HIS A 377 8.15 7.88 -8.43
C HIS A 377 9.30 7.04 -7.88
N ASN A 378 10.51 7.36 -8.31
CA ASN A 378 11.71 6.80 -7.70
C ASN A 378 12.24 7.83 -6.68
N PRO A 379 11.73 7.83 -5.43
CA PRO A 379 12.13 8.83 -4.44
C PRO A 379 13.62 8.74 -4.13
N MET A 380 14.25 7.57 -4.34
CA MET A 380 15.71 7.44 -4.23
C MET A 380 16.43 8.25 -5.28
N LEU A 381 15.97 8.23 -6.54
CA LEU A 381 16.56 9.04 -7.60
C LEU A 381 16.41 10.54 -7.33
N GLU A 382 15.26 10.95 -6.80
CA GLU A 382 15.01 12.35 -6.47
C GLU A 382 15.91 12.83 -5.33
N ILE A 383 16.15 11.99 -4.32
CA ILE A 383 17.09 12.31 -3.23
C ILE A 383 18.54 12.30 -3.73
N GLU A 384 18.90 11.37 -4.61
CA GLU A 384 20.21 11.39 -5.28
C GLU A 384 20.42 12.68 -6.07
N LEU A 385 19.38 13.18 -6.75
CA LEU A 385 19.43 14.47 -7.44
C LEU A 385 19.59 15.64 -6.48
N ILE A 386 18.85 15.66 -5.36
CA ILE A 386 19.01 16.65 -4.29
C ILE A 386 20.45 16.66 -3.78
N GLN A 387 21.00 15.48 -3.49
CA GLN A 387 22.37 15.37 -3.01
C GLN A 387 23.40 15.86 -4.03
N LYS A 388 23.26 15.42 -5.29
CA LYS A 388 24.15 15.90 -6.36
C LYS A 388 24.07 17.40 -6.54
N PHE A 389 22.85 17.96 -6.47
CA PHE A 389 22.65 19.40 -6.57
C PHE A 389 23.26 20.15 -5.39
N ALA A 390 23.07 19.67 -4.16
CA ALA A 390 23.70 20.23 -2.97
C ALA A 390 25.24 20.19 -3.06
N ARG A 391 25.82 19.08 -3.54
CA ARG A 391 27.26 18.95 -3.76
C ARG A 391 27.79 19.92 -4.83
N LEU A 392 27.06 20.10 -5.94
CA LEU A 392 27.44 21.08 -6.98
C LEU A 392 27.43 22.50 -6.43
N LEU A 393 26.45 22.87 -5.62
CA LEU A 393 26.41 24.16 -4.95
C LEU A 393 27.55 24.35 -3.92
N SER A 394 27.93 23.26 -3.21
CA SER A 394 29.06 23.29 -2.26
C SER A 394 30.42 23.33 -2.92
N ALA A 395 30.52 22.87 -4.17
CA ALA A 395 31.73 22.90 -5.02
C ALA A 395 31.84 24.16 -5.89
N GLY A 396 30.89 25.11 -5.78
CA GLY A 396 30.84 26.35 -6.54
C GLY A 396 32.10 27.19 -6.42
N PRO A 397 32.37 28.12 -7.35
CA PRO A 397 33.66 28.76 -7.47
C PRO A 397 34.03 29.48 -6.17
N SER A 398 35.13 29.00 -5.58
CA SER A 398 35.89 29.69 -4.53
C SER A 398 36.44 31.04 -4.98
#